data_734ac7e8bff4f30798b4b447e24c2574
#
_entry.id   734ac7e8bff4f30798b4b447e24c2574
#
_cell.length_a   1.000
_cell.length_b   1.000
_cell.length_c   1.000
_cell.angle_alpha   90.00
_cell.angle_beta   90.00
_cell.angle_gamma   90.00
#
_symmetry.space_group_name_H-M   'P 1'
#
loop_
_entity.id
_entity.type
_entity.pdbx_description
1 polymer ?
#
loop_
_entity_poly.entity_id
_entity_poly.type
_entity_poly.pdbx_seq_one_letter_code
_entity_poly.pdbx_strand_id
1 'polypeptide(L)'
;CNHRDFMNYGVNGMRSTAVNSLLQTVARDPALDHPALVIFSLIGNDVCNGHPGTTHMTPPAVFKSKILEALATLDTKLPQGSYVLLVGLVDGRVLWDTMAERQHPLGPRYKDVYAYLNCNQVNPCHGFLNANASLRNETTRWARSLNEVYKQIVGNHSHKFSNFKMHFYDPDWQALIQKYVQAGGDAGDVIEPSDGFHPSQTGNELLSEALWNYLESNFTEAIGQPNEHNDAIMKTFGDQGGF
;
A
#
# COMPACT_ATOMS: atom_id res chain seq x y z
N CYS A 1 -5.68 27.01 8.56
CA CYS A 1 -5.30 25.62 8.23
C CYS A 1 -4.95 25.56 6.77
N ASN A 2 -3.73 25.17 6.48
CA ASN A 2 -3.33 24.94 5.08
C ASN A 2 -3.84 23.55 4.68
N HIS A 3 -4.98 23.48 3.99
CA HIS A 3 -5.61 22.23 3.57
C HIS A 3 -4.76 21.39 2.57
N ARG A 4 -3.53 21.82 2.29
CA ARG A 4 -2.61 21.17 1.36
C ARG A 4 -1.49 20.39 2.05
N ASP A 5 -1.43 20.41 3.38
CA ASP A 5 -0.36 19.71 4.12
C ASP A 5 -0.56 18.19 4.10
N PHE A 6 -1.81 17.71 4.07
CA PHE A 6 -2.15 16.31 3.92
C PHE A 6 -3.28 16.14 2.90
N MET A 7 -3.05 15.28 1.91
CA MET A 7 -4.03 14.98 0.85
C MET A 7 -4.18 13.48 0.67
N ASN A 8 -5.37 12.95 0.92
CA ASN A 8 -5.69 11.56 0.65
C ASN A 8 -6.40 11.45 -0.71
N TYR A 9 -5.72 10.83 -1.66
CA TYR A 9 -6.25 10.49 -2.98
C TYR A 9 -6.54 8.99 -3.14
N GLY A 10 -6.57 8.24 -2.05
CA GLY A 10 -6.94 6.82 -2.06
C GLY A 10 -8.37 6.62 -2.55
N VAL A 11 -8.56 5.78 -3.56
CA VAL A 11 -9.87 5.39 -4.09
C VAL A 11 -10.01 3.89 -3.99
N ASN A 12 -11.05 3.43 -3.31
CA ASN A 12 -11.30 1.99 -3.16
C ASN A 12 -11.42 1.30 -4.51
N GLY A 13 -10.74 0.17 -4.67
CA GLY A 13 -10.74 -0.61 -5.90
C GLY A 13 -9.96 0.00 -7.08
N MET A 14 -9.29 1.15 -6.90
CA MET A 14 -8.55 1.78 -8.00
C MET A 14 -7.36 0.93 -8.44
N ARG A 15 -7.24 0.75 -9.74
CA ARG A 15 -6.14 0.06 -10.41
C ARG A 15 -5.18 1.05 -11.09
N SER A 16 -3.99 0.58 -11.40
CA SER A 16 -2.99 1.34 -12.17
C SER A 16 -3.54 1.89 -13.49
N THR A 17 -4.47 1.18 -14.12
CA THR A 17 -5.11 1.60 -15.39
C THR A 17 -5.96 2.87 -15.27
N ALA A 18 -6.42 3.22 -14.07
CA ALA A 18 -7.27 4.40 -13.82
C ALA A 18 -6.55 5.53 -13.06
N VAL A 19 -5.40 5.26 -12.43
CA VAL A 19 -4.75 6.22 -11.53
C VAL A 19 -4.35 7.52 -12.20
N ASN A 20 -3.94 7.49 -13.46
CA ASN A 20 -3.52 8.70 -14.16
C ASN A 20 -4.68 9.72 -14.29
N SER A 21 -5.91 9.26 -14.53
CA SER A 21 -7.08 10.14 -14.57
C SER A 21 -7.34 10.82 -13.23
N LEU A 22 -7.11 10.11 -12.10
CA LEU A 22 -7.17 10.69 -10.77
C LEU A 22 -6.08 11.75 -10.57
N LEU A 23 -4.84 11.44 -10.94
CA LEU A 23 -3.71 12.36 -10.76
C LEU A 23 -3.87 13.66 -11.55
N GLN A 24 -4.55 13.63 -12.69
CA GLN A 24 -4.89 14.85 -13.43
C GLN A 24 -5.76 15.82 -12.64
N THR A 25 -6.56 15.31 -11.69
CA THR A 25 -7.41 16.14 -10.81
C THR A 25 -6.66 16.74 -9.63
N VAL A 26 -5.41 16.36 -9.40
CA VAL A 26 -4.58 16.90 -8.30
C VAL A 26 -4.35 18.39 -8.54
N ALA A 27 -4.87 19.20 -7.62
CA ALA A 27 -4.80 20.66 -7.67
C ALA A 27 -3.57 21.17 -6.91
N ARG A 28 -2.38 20.85 -7.41
CA ARG A 28 -1.12 21.41 -6.91
C ARG A 28 -0.49 22.33 -7.95
N ASP A 29 0.14 23.38 -7.46
CA ASP A 29 0.89 24.34 -8.27
C ASP A 29 2.39 24.22 -7.95
N PRO A 30 3.22 23.71 -8.87
CA PRO A 30 4.66 23.54 -8.64
C PRO A 30 5.40 24.84 -8.30
N ALA A 31 4.83 26.00 -8.65
CA ALA A 31 5.45 27.30 -8.36
C ALA A 31 5.08 27.87 -6.98
N LEU A 32 3.96 27.44 -6.41
CA LEU A 32 3.41 28.01 -5.18
C LEU A 32 3.41 27.02 -3.99
N ASP A 33 3.34 25.73 -4.29
CA ASP A 33 3.27 24.70 -3.25
C ASP A 33 4.68 24.25 -2.80
N HIS A 34 4.78 23.73 -1.58
CA HIS A 34 6.00 23.13 -1.06
C HIS A 34 6.22 21.71 -1.61
N PRO A 35 7.46 21.19 -1.60
CA PRO A 35 7.76 19.80 -1.89
C PRO A 35 6.89 18.85 -1.07
N ALA A 36 6.53 17.72 -1.64
CA ALA A 36 5.65 16.74 -1.02
C ALA A 36 6.27 15.34 -1.03
N LEU A 37 5.94 14.54 -0.03
CA LEU A 37 6.11 13.08 -0.04
C LEU A 37 4.82 12.44 -0.55
N VAL A 38 4.90 11.70 -1.65
CA VAL A 38 3.80 10.91 -2.20
C VAL A 38 4.01 9.44 -1.87
N ILE A 39 3.09 8.84 -1.13
CA ILE A 39 3.04 7.40 -0.91
C ILE A 39 2.14 6.79 -2.00
N PHE A 40 2.71 5.95 -2.86
CA PHE A 40 2.07 5.42 -4.05
C PHE A 40 1.92 3.90 -3.94
N SER A 41 0.73 3.42 -3.54
CA SER A 41 0.43 2.01 -3.29
C SER A 41 -0.79 1.56 -4.10
N LEU A 42 -0.59 0.75 -5.15
CA LEU A 42 -1.66 0.35 -6.08
C LEU A 42 -1.75 -1.15 -6.35
N ILE A 43 -0.67 -1.91 -6.22
CA ILE A 43 -0.56 -3.29 -6.70
C ILE A 43 -1.69 -4.19 -6.19
N GLY A 44 -2.20 -3.93 -4.99
CA GLY A 44 -3.29 -4.72 -4.39
C GLY A 44 -4.46 -4.91 -5.34
N ASN A 45 -4.99 -3.84 -5.89
CA ASN A 45 -6.15 -3.87 -6.80
C ASN A 45 -5.79 -4.35 -8.22
N ASP A 46 -4.51 -4.28 -8.63
CA ASP A 46 -4.05 -4.83 -9.91
C ASP A 46 -3.97 -6.35 -9.89
N VAL A 47 -3.83 -6.94 -8.71
CA VAL A 47 -3.78 -8.38 -8.44
C VAL A 47 -5.11 -8.91 -7.94
N CYS A 48 -5.69 -8.27 -6.92
CA CYS A 48 -6.88 -8.74 -6.22
C CYS A 48 -8.18 -8.38 -6.97
N ASN A 49 -9.01 -9.38 -7.20
CA ASN A 49 -10.34 -9.25 -7.79
C ASN A 49 -11.16 -10.51 -7.48
N GLY A 50 -12.49 -10.47 -7.72
CA GLY A 50 -13.41 -11.58 -7.43
C GLY A 50 -13.40 -12.73 -8.46
N HIS A 51 -12.68 -12.58 -9.57
CA HIS A 51 -12.71 -13.56 -10.67
C HIS A 51 -11.68 -14.68 -10.51
N PRO A 52 -12.00 -15.91 -10.98
CA PRO A 52 -11.07 -17.02 -10.94
C PRO A 52 -9.82 -16.81 -11.83
N GLY A 53 -8.69 -17.31 -11.38
CA GLY A 53 -7.43 -17.29 -12.15
C GLY A 53 -6.78 -15.92 -12.23
N THR A 54 -5.91 -15.73 -13.22
CA THR A 54 -5.07 -14.53 -13.38
C THR A 54 -5.50 -13.61 -14.53
N THR A 55 -6.51 -13.98 -15.30
CA THR A 55 -6.93 -13.26 -16.52
C THR A 55 -7.42 -11.83 -16.26
N HIS A 56 -7.90 -11.57 -15.05
CA HIS A 56 -8.36 -10.24 -14.62
C HIS A 56 -7.30 -9.46 -13.83
N MET A 57 -6.11 -10.00 -13.64
CA MET A 57 -4.97 -9.28 -13.06
C MET A 57 -4.31 -8.39 -14.11
N THR A 58 -3.77 -7.25 -13.71
CA THR A 58 -3.09 -6.34 -14.64
C THR A 58 -1.76 -6.95 -15.09
N PRO A 59 -1.53 -7.15 -16.42
CA PRO A 59 -0.24 -7.67 -16.91
C PRO A 59 0.92 -6.71 -16.57
N PRO A 60 2.13 -7.23 -16.25
CA PRO A 60 3.27 -6.40 -15.85
C PRO A 60 3.65 -5.33 -16.89
N ALA A 61 3.54 -5.61 -18.18
CA ALA A 61 3.83 -4.61 -19.22
C ALA A 61 2.81 -3.46 -19.24
N VAL A 62 1.52 -3.78 -19.03
CA VAL A 62 0.45 -2.77 -18.92
C VAL A 62 0.65 -1.96 -17.64
N PHE A 63 0.91 -2.64 -16.51
CA PHE A 63 1.19 -2.00 -15.23
C PHE A 63 2.36 -1.01 -15.38
N LYS A 64 3.49 -1.44 -15.95
CA LYS A 64 4.66 -0.57 -16.17
C LYS A 64 4.31 0.68 -16.97
N SER A 65 3.58 0.51 -18.09
CA SER A 65 3.17 1.64 -18.93
C SER A 65 2.31 2.63 -18.17
N LYS A 66 1.35 2.14 -17.38
CA LYS A 66 0.42 2.98 -16.62
C LYS A 66 1.08 3.69 -15.43
N ILE A 67 2.03 3.03 -14.78
CA ILE A 67 2.80 3.67 -13.71
C ILE A 67 3.70 4.77 -14.27
N LEU A 68 4.40 4.54 -15.39
CA LEU A 68 5.22 5.59 -16.02
C LEU A 68 4.39 6.78 -16.48
N GLU A 69 3.17 6.55 -17.02
CA GLU A 69 2.22 7.60 -17.37
C GLU A 69 1.80 8.41 -16.13
N ALA A 70 1.47 7.73 -15.03
CA ALA A 70 1.10 8.36 -13.77
C ALA A 70 2.25 9.19 -13.16
N LEU A 71 3.48 8.65 -13.18
CA LEU A 71 4.65 9.36 -12.69
C LEU A 71 4.98 10.59 -13.54
N ALA A 72 4.79 10.52 -14.86
CA ALA A 72 4.94 11.68 -15.74
C ALA A 72 3.93 12.78 -15.40
N THR A 73 2.69 12.42 -15.08
CA THR A 73 1.68 13.39 -14.60
C THR A 73 2.09 13.98 -13.26
N LEU A 74 2.56 13.17 -12.31
CA LEU A 74 3.06 13.67 -11.01
C LEU A 74 4.23 14.65 -11.20
N ASP A 75 5.14 14.41 -12.15
CA ASP A 75 6.27 15.30 -12.41
C ASP A 75 5.81 16.70 -12.86
N THR A 76 4.63 16.81 -13.48
CA THR A 76 4.04 18.12 -13.84
C THR A 76 3.32 18.80 -12.68
N LYS A 77 2.98 18.08 -11.61
CA LYS A 77 2.15 18.56 -10.51
C LYS A 77 2.97 18.85 -9.24
N LEU A 78 4.07 18.15 -9.06
CA LEU A 78 4.88 18.25 -7.86
C LEU A 78 5.95 19.33 -8.00
N PRO A 79 6.20 20.14 -6.95
CA PRO A 79 7.34 21.04 -6.90
C PRO A 79 8.66 20.27 -6.91
N GLN A 80 9.71 20.93 -7.38
CA GLN A 80 11.07 20.40 -7.32
C GLN A 80 11.49 20.10 -5.87
N GLY A 81 12.17 18.99 -5.65
CA GLY A 81 12.55 18.52 -4.33
C GLY A 81 11.49 17.65 -3.64
N SER A 82 10.43 17.27 -4.37
CA SER A 82 9.45 16.29 -3.89
C SER A 82 9.99 14.85 -3.89
N TYR A 83 9.22 13.94 -3.32
CA TYR A 83 9.58 12.54 -3.15
C TYR A 83 8.41 11.63 -3.47
N VAL A 84 8.67 10.49 -4.12
CA VAL A 84 7.67 9.46 -4.41
C VAL A 84 8.16 8.12 -3.89
N LEU A 85 7.40 7.53 -2.96
CA LEU A 85 7.64 6.20 -2.44
C LEU A 85 6.68 5.23 -3.10
N LEU A 86 7.19 4.35 -3.94
CA LEU A 86 6.44 3.24 -4.52
C LEU A 86 6.38 2.10 -3.49
N VAL A 87 5.19 1.74 -3.03
CA VAL A 87 4.99 0.70 -2.02
C VAL A 87 4.54 -0.59 -2.69
N GLY A 88 5.30 -1.66 -2.48
CA GLY A 88 5.02 -2.99 -2.98
C GLY A 88 3.83 -3.66 -2.28
N LEU A 89 3.35 -4.75 -2.88
CA LEU A 89 2.33 -5.60 -2.28
C LEU A 89 3.00 -6.72 -1.47
N VAL A 90 2.55 -6.89 -0.25
CA VAL A 90 2.93 -7.98 0.65
C VAL A 90 2.50 -9.36 0.11
N ASP A 91 3.10 -10.44 0.62
CA ASP A 91 2.69 -11.80 0.28
C ASP A 91 1.32 -12.12 0.90
N GLY A 92 0.28 -12.08 0.08
CA GLY A 92 -1.10 -12.29 0.54
C GLY A 92 -1.45 -13.74 0.92
N ARG A 93 -0.52 -14.71 0.80
CA ARG A 93 -0.76 -16.08 1.30
C ARG A 93 -0.98 -16.10 2.81
N VAL A 94 -0.37 -15.18 3.52
CA VAL A 94 -0.52 -15.02 4.96
C VAL A 94 -1.99 -14.87 5.39
N LEU A 95 -2.84 -14.29 4.54
CA LEU A 95 -4.28 -14.14 4.82
C LEU A 95 -4.98 -15.48 5.00
N TRP A 96 -4.78 -16.40 4.05
CA TRP A 96 -5.31 -17.76 4.17
C TRP A 96 -4.69 -18.52 5.34
N ASP A 97 -3.37 -18.46 5.46
CA ASP A 97 -2.63 -19.22 6.47
C ASP A 97 -3.01 -18.77 7.89
N THR A 98 -3.33 -17.48 8.07
CA THR A 98 -3.74 -16.93 9.37
C THR A 98 -5.22 -17.13 9.66
N MET A 99 -6.10 -16.91 8.66
CA MET A 99 -7.54 -16.74 8.90
C MET A 99 -8.37 -17.99 8.60
N ALA A 100 -7.98 -18.86 7.66
CA ALA A 100 -8.86 -19.89 7.09
C ALA A 100 -9.60 -20.76 8.13
N GLU A 101 -8.91 -21.16 9.21
CA GLU A 101 -9.47 -22.02 10.26
C GLU A 101 -10.09 -21.24 11.43
N ARG A 102 -9.96 -19.90 11.45
CA ARG A 102 -10.55 -19.06 12.48
C ARG A 102 -12.04 -18.89 12.24
N GLN A 103 -12.75 -18.55 13.32
CA GLN A 103 -14.18 -18.29 13.29
C GLN A 103 -14.44 -16.82 12.92
N HIS A 104 -15.22 -16.61 11.87
CA HIS A 104 -15.71 -15.29 11.48
C HIS A 104 -16.72 -14.77 12.52
N PRO A 105 -16.83 -13.46 12.77
CA PRO A 105 -17.81 -12.90 13.72
C PRO A 105 -19.27 -13.33 13.48
N LEU A 106 -19.65 -13.68 12.25
CA LEU A 106 -20.97 -14.21 11.91
C LEU A 106 -21.15 -15.71 12.18
N GLY A 107 -20.13 -16.42 12.69
CA GLY A 107 -20.21 -17.81 13.11
C GLY A 107 -19.49 -18.85 12.24
N PRO A 108 -19.54 -18.82 10.89
CA PRO A 108 -18.82 -19.78 10.05
C PRO A 108 -17.29 -19.58 10.15
N ARG A 109 -16.50 -20.56 9.67
CA ARG A 109 -15.05 -20.35 9.52
C ARG A 109 -14.77 -19.46 8.30
N TYR A 110 -13.64 -18.71 8.35
CA TYR A 110 -13.27 -17.85 7.20
C TYR A 110 -13.13 -18.61 5.89
N LYS A 111 -12.60 -19.84 5.90
CA LYS A 111 -12.53 -20.66 4.68
C LYS A 111 -13.90 -20.90 4.02
N ASP A 112 -14.97 -21.02 4.82
CA ASP A 112 -16.32 -21.24 4.30
C ASP A 112 -16.89 -19.91 3.79
N VAL A 113 -16.62 -18.80 4.46
CA VAL A 113 -16.97 -17.44 3.99
C VAL A 113 -16.26 -17.16 2.66
N TYR A 114 -14.95 -17.41 2.58
CA TYR A 114 -14.20 -17.22 1.34
C TYR A 114 -14.70 -18.09 0.19
N ALA A 115 -15.05 -19.35 0.46
CA ALA A 115 -15.63 -20.24 -0.54
C ALA A 115 -16.98 -19.72 -1.07
N TYR A 116 -17.84 -19.21 -0.17
CA TYR A 116 -19.11 -18.59 -0.54
C TYR A 116 -18.91 -17.33 -1.41
N LEU A 117 -18.01 -16.43 -1.00
CA LEU A 117 -17.70 -15.19 -1.73
C LEU A 117 -17.06 -15.52 -3.11
N ASN A 118 -16.22 -16.55 -3.17
CA ASN A 118 -15.62 -17.00 -4.42
C ASN A 118 -16.67 -17.58 -5.39
N CYS A 119 -17.64 -18.36 -4.88
CA CYS A 119 -18.72 -18.89 -5.68
C CYS A 119 -19.55 -17.77 -6.32
N ASN A 120 -19.77 -16.68 -5.60
CA ASN A 120 -20.54 -15.52 -6.08
C ASN A 120 -19.67 -14.51 -6.85
N GLN A 121 -18.37 -14.72 -7.00
CA GLN A 121 -17.40 -13.80 -7.63
C GLN A 121 -17.37 -12.39 -7.00
N VAL A 122 -17.64 -12.29 -5.71
CA VAL A 122 -17.61 -11.06 -4.92
C VAL A 122 -16.52 -11.06 -3.85
N ASN A 123 -15.62 -12.04 -3.89
CA ASN A 123 -14.48 -12.09 -3.00
C ASN A 123 -13.52 -10.93 -3.31
N PRO A 124 -13.01 -10.19 -2.31
CA PRO A 124 -12.08 -9.09 -2.54
C PRO A 124 -10.78 -9.56 -3.23
N CYS A 125 -10.35 -10.80 -2.99
CA CYS A 125 -9.17 -11.37 -3.64
C CYS A 125 -9.29 -12.88 -3.82
N HIS A 126 -9.95 -13.32 -4.88
CA HIS A 126 -10.14 -14.75 -5.19
C HIS A 126 -8.82 -15.53 -5.19
N GLY A 127 -7.73 -14.92 -5.65
CA GLY A 127 -6.43 -15.55 -5.76
C GLY A 127 -5.77 -15.90 -4.43
N PHE A 128 -5.87 -15.03 -3.42
CA PHE A 128 -5.31 -15.25 -2.09
C PHE A 128 -6.28 -15.94 -1.13
N LEU A 129 -7.56 -15.58 -1.17
CA LEU A 129 -8.59 -16.11 -0.28
C LEU A 129 -9.24 -17.37 -0.89
N ASN A 130 -8.43 -18.40 -1.15
CA ASN A 130 -8.83 -19.60 -1.84
C ASN A 130 -8.18 -20.85 -1.25
N ALA A 131 -8.92 -21.96 -1.16
CA ALA A 131 -8.40 -23.23 -0.66
C ALA A 131 -7.27 -23.82 -1.57
N ASN A 132 -7.27 -23.46 -2.86
CA ASN A 132 -6.26 -23.94 -3.82
C ASN A 132 -4.91 -23.25 -3.60
N ALA A 133 -3.97 -23.96 -2.95
CA ALA A 133 -2.62 -23.45 -2.68
C ALA A 133 -1.84 -23.12 -3.98
N SER A 134 -2.08 -23.84 -5.07
CA SER A 134 -1.43 -23.54 -6.36
C SER A 134 -1.86 -22.17 -6.88
N LEU A 135 -3.14 -21.82 -6.76
CA LEU A 135 -3.65 -20.52 -7.16
C LEU A 135 -3.08 -19.40 -6.26
N ARG A 136 -3.01 -19.60 -4.93
CA ARG A 136 -2.36 -18.65 -4.04
C ARG A 136 -0.90 -18.37 -4.40
N ASN A 137 -0.16 -19.45 -4.73
CA ASN A 137 1.23 -19.33 -5.17
C ASN A 137 1.36 -18.64 -6.53
N GLU A 138 0.44 -18.86 -7.46
CA GLU A 138 0.40 -18.18 -8.76
C GLU A 138 0.12 -16.67 -8.56
N THR A 139 -0.83 -16.35 -7.72
CA THR A 139 -1.16 -14.95 -7.35
C THR A 139 0.03 -14.24 -6.72
N THR A 140 0.77 -14.93 -5.82
CA THR A 140 2.00 -14.40 -5.23
C THR A 140 3.07 -14.12 -6.31
N ARG A 141 3.26 -15.06 -7.27
CA ARG A 141 4.21 -14.82 -8.36
C ARG A 141 3.81 -13.60 -9.21
N TRP A 142 2.51 -13.42 -9.45
CA TRP A 142 2.02 -12.26 -10.18
C TRP A 142 2.29 -10.96 -9.39
N ALA A 143 1.94 -10.90 -8.13
CA ALA A 143 2.21 -9.75 -7.25
C ALA A 143 3.70 -9.39 -7.24
N ARG A 144 4.57 -10.38 -7.08
CA ARG A 144 6.02 -10.18 -7.13
C ARG A 144 6.50 -9.64 -8.48
N SER A 145 5.88 -10.04 -9.58
CA SER A 145 6.22 -9.50 -10.90
C SER A 145 5.86 -8.01 -11.03
N LEU A 146 4.81 -7.55 -10.36
CA LEU A 146 4.47 -6.12 -10.30
C LEU A 146 5.39 -5.36 -9.33
N ASN A 147 5.78 -5.94 -8.19
CA ASN A 147 6.82 -5.37 -7.31
C ASN A 147 8.13 -5.18 -8.08
N GLU A 148 8.51 -6.16 -8.90
CA GLU A 148 9.71 -6.06 -9.73
C GLU A 148 9.62 -4.93 -10.77
N VAL A 149 8.42 -4.67 -11.30
CA VAL A 149 8.21 -3.49 -12.17
C VAL A 149 8.52 -2.18 -11.42
N TYR A 150 8.10 -2.04 -10.17
CA TYR A 150 8.43 -0.86 -9.36
C TYR A 150 9.95 -0.72 -9.16
N LYS A 151 10.65 -1.82 -8.82
CA LYS A 151 12.12 -1.83 -8.70
C LYS A 151 12.79 -1.36 -9.98
N GLN A 152 12.35 -1.88 -11.13
CA GLN A 152 12.88 -1.50 -12.45
C GLN A 152 12.60 -0.03 -12.79
N ILE A 153 11.43 0.49 -12.41
CA ILE A 153 11.11 1.92 -12.62
C ILE A 153 12.05 2.79 -11.79
N VAL A 154 12.23 2.48 -10.51
CA VAL A 154 13.15 3.24 -9.65
C VAL A 154 14.59 3.14 -10.17
N GLY A 155 15.08 1.95 -10.52
CA GLY A 155 16.46 1.75 -10.98
C GLY A 155 16.75 2.37 -12.35
N ASN A 156 15.81 2.31 -13.29
CA ASN A 156 16.10 2.62 -14.69
C ASN A 156 15.42 3.90 -15.20
N HIS A 157 14.47 4.48 -14.46
CA HIS A 157 13.67 5.60 -14.95
C HIS A 157 13.68 6.83 -14.03
N SER A 158 14.32 6.77 -12.84
CA SER A 158 14.37 7.90 -11.90
C SER A 158 14.91 9.19 -12.54
N HIS A 159 15.90 9.07 -13.41
CA HIS A 159 16.49 10.21 -14.13
C HIS A 159 15.54 10.91 -15.11
N LYS A 160 14.37 10.35 -15.41
CA LYS A 160 13.39 10.94 -16.33
C LYS A 160 12.49 11.97 -15.65
N PHE A 161 12.46 11.99 -14.33
CA PHE A 161 11.62 12.87 -13.53
C PHE A 161 12.51 13.91 -12.85
N SER A 162 12.17 15.18 -13.01
CA SER A 162 13.01 16.30 -12.54
C SER A 162 12.55 16.86 -11.20
N ASN A 163 11.27 16.69 -10.86
CA ASN A 163 10.67 17.34 -9.71
C ASN A 163 10.66 16.47 -8.44
N PHE A 164 10.93 15.16 -8.56
CA PHE A 164 10.98 14.28 -7.40
C PHE A 164 12.06 13.20 -7.51
N LYS A 165 12.49 12.72 -6.34
CA LYS A 165 13.26 11.48 -6.19
C LYS A 165 12.31 10.32 -5.91
N MET A 166 12.69 9.10 -6.31
CA MET A 166 11.89 7.89 -6.08
C MET A 166 12.62 6.86 -5.26
N HIS A 167 11.86 6.19 -4.38
CA HIS A 167 12.27 4.96 -3.72
C HIS A 167 11.21 3.87 -3.89
N PHE A 168 11.63 2.63 -3.69
CA PHE A 168 10.74 1.47 -3.63
C PHE A 168 10.83 0.85 -2.25
N TYR A 169 9.69 0.65 -1.62
CA TYR A 169 9.57 -0.05 -0.34
C TYR A 169 8.78 -1.36 -0.54
N ASP A 170 9.40 -2.48 -0.17
CA ASP A 170 8.81 -3.83 -0.22
C ASP A 170 8.58 -4.29 1.22
N PRO A 171 7.37 -4.11 1.79
CA PRO A 171 7.11 -4.45 3.18
C PRO A 171 7.13 -5.97 3.38
N ASP A 172 7.89 -6.45 4.36
CA ASP A 172 7.87 -7.85 4.81
C ASP A 172 6.80 -8.06 5.88
N TRP A 173 5.56 -8.22 5.42
CA TRP A 173 4.41 -8.42 6.29
C TRP A 173 4.54 -9.65 7.18
N GLN A 174 5.13 -10.72 6.65
CA GLN A 174 5.32 -11.96 7.41
C GLN A 174 6.28 -11.75 8.59
N ALA A 175 7.37 -11.03 8.37
CA ALA A 175 8.30 -10.68 9.45
C ALA A 175 7.65 -9.76 10.50
N LEU A 176 6.82 -8.80 10.08
CA LEU A 176 6.07 -7.93 10.99
C LEU A 176 5.11 -8.73 11.88
N ILE A 177 4.31 -9.62 11.29
CA ILE A 177 3.41 -10.51 12.04
C ILE A 177 4.19 -11.40 13.00
N GLN A 178 5.30 -11.99 12.56
CA GLN A 178 6.13 -12.84 13.42
C GLN A 178 6.66 -12.06 14.64
N LYS A 179 7.15 -10.84 14.44
CA LYS A 179 7.61 -9.97 15.52
C LYS A 179 6.47 -9.67 16.51
N TYR A 180 5.28 -9.36 16.01
CA TYR A 180 4.09 -9.09 16.82
C TYR A 180 3.70 -10.31 17.66
N VAL A 181 3.67 -11.50 17.07
CA VAL A 181 3.37 -12.76 17.78
C VAL A 181 4.43 -13.07 18.83
N GLN A 182 5.72 -12.85 18.55
CA GLN A 182 6.79 -13.03 19.53
C GLN A 182 6.67 -12.08 20.72
N ALA A 183 6.06 -10.91 20.53
CA ALA A 183 5.74 -9.96 21.60
C ALA A 183 4.46 -10.32 22.37
N GLY A 184 3.79 -11.45 22.06
CA GLY A 184 2.59 -11.94 22.74
C GLY A 184 1.26 -11.63 22.07
N GLY A 185 1.27 -11.04 20.88
CA GLY A 185 0.07 -10.78 20.09
C GLY A 185 -0.45 -12.03 19.37
N ASP A 186 -1.66 -11.95 18.83
CA ASP A 186 -2.24 -13.00 17.97
C ASP A 186 -2.17 -12.58 16.51
N ALA A 187 -1.70 -13.45 15.62
CA ALA A 187 -1.59 -13.15 14.19
C ALA A 187 -2.90 -12.72 13.53
N GLY A 188 -4.05 -13.13 14.08
CA GLY A 188 -5.37 -12.71 13.58
C GLY A 188 -5.72 -11.27 13.90
N ASP A 189 -5.11 -10.68 14.93
CA ASP A 189 -5.39 -9.30 15.34
C ASP A 189 -4.95 -8.27 14.28
N VAL A 190 -4.02 -8.65 13.40
CA VAL A 190 -3.50 -7.76 12.35
C VAL A 190 -4.39 -7.73 11.09
N ILE A 191 -5.42 -8.59 11.02
CA ILE A 191 -6.34 -8.69 9.88
C ILE A 191 -7.73 -8.28 10.35
N GLU A 192 -8.42 -7.47 9.54
CA GLU A 192 -9.77 -6.99 9.81
C GLU A 192 -10.75 -8.15 9.96
N PRO A 193 -11.40 -8.33 11.12
CA PRO A 193 -12.25 -9.48 11.36
C PRO A 193 -13.53 -9.49 10.53
N SER A 194 -14.00 -8.33 10.06
CA SER A 194 -15.26 -8.25 9.29
C SER A 194 -15.12 -8.79 7.86
N ASP A 195 -13.92 -8.75 7.26
CA ASP A 195 -13.70 -9.21 5.90
C ASP A 195 -12.60 -10.28 5.76
N GLY A 196 -11.75 -10.43 6.79
CA GLY A 196 -10.64 -11.39 6.79
C GLY A 196 -9.58 -11.09 5.72
N PHE A 197 -9.47 -9.84 5.26
CA PHE A 197 -8.65 -9.46 4.12
C PHE A 197 -7.80 -8.22 4.34
N HIS A 198 -8.41 -7.09 4.70
CA HIS A 198 -7.69 -5.84 4.90
C HIS A 198 -6.91 -5.86 6.23
N PRO A 199 -5.87 -5.04 6.37
CA PRO A 199 -5.24 -4.85 7.67
C PRO A 199 -6.23 -4.23 8.65
N SER A 200 -6.24 -4.75 9.88
CA SER A 200 -6.96 -4.15 11.00
C SER A 200 -6.30 -2.85 11.47
N GLN A 201 -6.83 -2.23 12.54
CA GLN A 201 -6.16 -1.11 13.19
C GLN A 201 -4.74 -1.49 13.63
N THR A 202 -4.57 -2.62 14.31
CA THR A 202 -3.24 -3.16 14.71
C THR A 202 -2.36 -3.42 13.48
N GLY A 203 -2.92 -4.00 12.42
CA GLY A 203 -2.19 -4.21 11.17
C GLY A 203 -1.71 -2.91 10.53
N ASN A 204 -2.54 -1.88 10.51
CA ASN A 204 -2.15 -0.57 9.99
C ASN A 204 -1.10 0.12 10.87
N GLU A 205 -1.17 -0.02 12.20
CA GLU A 205 -0.15 0.47 13.13
C GLU A 205 1.23 -0.13 12.81
N LEU A 206 1.31 -1.47 12.72
CA LEU A 206 2.56 -2.16 12.37
C LEU A 206 3.12 -1.75 11.00
N LEU A 207 2.24 -1.59 10.00
CA LEU A 207 2.65 -1.13 8.67
C LEU A 207 3.16 0.32 8.71
N SER A 208 2.51 1.19 9.47
CA SER A 208 2.90 2.59 9.61
C SER A 208 4.25 2.73 10.31
N GLU A 209 4.47 1.99 11.41
CA GLU A 209 5.76 1.94 12.09
C GLU A 209 6.88 1.45 11.17
N ALA A 210 6.62 0.35 10.44
CA ALA A 210 7.60 -0.21 9.52
C ALA A 210 7.93 0.74 8.36
N LEU A 211 6.92 1.42 7.82
CA LEU A 211 7.10 2.43 6.78
C LEU A 211 7.91 3.62 7.30
N TRP A 212 7.61 4.11 8.50
CA TRP A 212 8.34 5.22 9.11
C TRP A 212 9.80 4.87 9.35
N ASN A 213 10.08 3.71 9.94
CA ASN A 213 11.44 3.18 10.14
C ASN A 213 12.21 3.04 8.82
N TYR A 214 11.53 2.64 7.75
CA TYR A 214 12.13 2.58 6.42
C TYR A 214 12.51 3.98 5.90
N LEU A 215 11.63 4.96 6.04
CA LEU A 215 11.87 6.34 5.62
C LEU A 215 13.05 6.93 6.40
N GLU A 216 13.09 6.76 7.73
CA GLU A 216 14.19 7.23 8.57
C GLU A 216 15.55 6.62 8.20
N SER A 217 15.56 5.34 7.81
CA SER A 217 16.79 4.60 7.52
C SER A 217 17.29 4.75 6.08
N ASN A 218 16.39 4.93 5.12
CA ASN A 218 16.72 4.81 3.70
C ASN A 218 16.32 6.03 2.86
N PHE A 219 15.44 6.89 3.38
CA PHE A 219 14.87 8.01 2.63
C PHE A 219 14.65 9.23 3.54
N THR A 220 15.64 9.50 4.38
CA THR A 220 15.60 10.52 5.45
C THR A 220 15.28 11.92 4.93
N GLU A 221 15.78 12.26 3.75
CA GLU A 221 15.52 13.57 3.15
C GLU A 221 14.03 13.80 2.80
N ALA A 222 13.22 12.72 2.69
CA ALA A 222 11.79 12.84 2.40
C ALA A 222 10.94 13.27 3.60
N ILE A 223 11.41 13.00 4.82
CA ILE A 223 10.69 13.35 6.06
C ILE A 223 11.11 14.70 6.64
N GLY A 224 12.21 15.28 6.15
CA GLY A 224 12.70 16.58 6.57
C GLY A 224 13.23 16.61 8.01
N GLN A 225 13.34 17.82 8.56
CA GLN A 225 13.76 18.02 9.94
C GLN A 225 12.53 18.20 10.86
N PRO A 226 12.63 17.82 12.14
CA PRO A 226 11.59 18.11 13.11
C PRO A 226 11.26 19.60 13.12
N ASN A 227 9.98 19.92 13.32
CA ASN A 227 9.56 21.31 13.43
C ASN A 227 10.23 21.99 14.64
N GLU A 228 10.97 23.06 14.39
CA GLU A 228 11.68 23.82 15.43
C GLU A 228 10.77 24.40 16.53
N HIS A 229 9.46 24.46 16.28
CA HIS A 229 8.48 24.94 17.23
C HIS A 229 7.80 23.86 18.07
N ASN A 230 8.19 22.57 17.92
CA ASN A 230 7.55 21.46 18.62
C ASN A 230 7.51 21.67 20.14
N ASP A 231 8.61 22.15 20.75
CA ASP A 231 8.66 22.41 22.19
C ASP A 231 7.69 23.54 22.62
N ALA A 232 7.58 24.58 21.81
CA ALA A 232 6.66 25.69 22.06
C ALA A 232 5.19 25.24 21.87
N ILE A 233 4.92 24.40 20.90
CA ILE A 233 3.60 23.79 20.65
C ILE A 233 3.22 22.91 21.83
N MET A 234 4.10 22.02 22.26
CA MET A 234 3.89 21.13 23.40
C MET A 234 3.63 21.91 24.67
N LYS A 235 4.42 22.97 24.92
CA LYS A 235 4.25 23.83 26.10
C LYS A 235 2.92 24.58 26.10
N THR A 236 2.43 25.03 24.94
CA THR A 236 1.22 25.84 24.80
C THR A 236 -0.05 24.99 24.80
N PHE A 237 -0.05 23.86 24.13
CA PHE A 237 -1.24 23.06 23.86
C PHE A 237 -1.23 21.70 24.58
N GLY A 238 -0.14 21.35 25.27
CA GLY A 238 0.07 20.04 25.86
C GLY A 238 0.33 18.95 24.79
N ASP A 239 0.38 17.71 25.23
CA ASP A 239 0.48 16.56 24.32
C ASP A 239 -0.82 16.43 23.56
N GLN A 240 -0.74 16.57 22.25
CA GLN A 240 -1.89 16.48 21.34
C GLN A 240 -2.16 15.04 20.88
N GLY A 241 -1.43 14.06 21.44
CA GLY A 241 -1.57 12.64 21.06
C GLY A 241 -1.16 12.38 19.60
N GLY A 242 -0.18 13.12 19.12
CA GLY A 242 0.45 12.84 17.81
C GLY A 242 1.20 11.54 17.87
N PHE A 243 1.04 10.70 16.87
CA PHE A 243 1.73 9.43 16.70
C PHE A 243 2.83 9.58 15.67
#